data_a8bdf336bb086cb6bf5ef2a81180770c
#
_entry.id   a8bdf336bb086cb6bf5ef2a81180770c
#
_cell.length_a   1.000
_cell.length_b   1.000
_cell.length_c   1.000
_cell.angle_alpha   90.00
_cell.angle_beta   90.00
_cell.angle_gamma   90.00
#
_symmetry.space_group_name_H-M   'P 1'
#
loop_
_entity.id
_entity.type
_entity.pdbx_description
1 polymer ?
#
loop_
_entity_poly.entity_id
_entity_poly.type
_entity_poly.pdbx_seq_one_letter_code
_entity_poly.pdbx_strand_id
1 'polypeptide(L)'
;MNDLEMYRDQLALCDDKIIDALAERSGIVERIMAYKEEYGMPILQPRQEEKQKKRIEEKLKGNKYKEEIQDVFSCIQKNSKRIQARQLFDYNIVLIGFMGAGKSTV
;
A
#
# COMPACT_ATOMS: atom_id res chain seq x y z
N MET A 1 -23.20 24.67 -19.13
CA MET A 1 -22.15 24.07 -18.26
C MET A 1 -20.87 24.86 -18.43
N ASN A 2 -20.23 25.23 -17.38
CA ASN A 2 -19.00 25.99 -17.49
C ASN A 2 -17.77 25.04 -17.44
N ASP A 3 -16.64 25.59 -17.84
CA ASP A 3 -15.41 24.81 -17.91
C ASP A 3 -14.97 24.32 -16.53
N LEU A 4 -15.24 25.04 -15.48
CA LEU A 4 -14.87 24.65 -14.13
C LEU A 4 -15.57 23.37 -13.70
N GLU A 5 -16.86 23.23 -14.00
CA GLU A 5 -17.60 22.01 -13.68
C GLU A 5 -17.06 20.82 -14.47
N MET A 6 -16.73 21.05 -15.73
CA MET A 6 -16.13 20.01 -16.57
C MET A 6 -14.80 19.52 -15.97
N TYR A 7 -13.97 20.45 -15.55
CA TYR A 7 -12.68 20.09 -14.92
C TYR A 7 -12.87 19.38 -13.60
N ARG A 8 -13.87 19.75 -12.82
CA ARG A 8 -14.19 19.06 -11.57
C ARG A 8 -14.65 17.64 -11.82
N ASP A 9 -15.44 17.43 -12.87
CA ASP A 9 -15.88 16.09 -13.25
C ASP A 9 -14.69 15.25 -13.69
N GLN A 10 -13.78 15.82 -14.46
CA GLN A 10 -12.55 15.13 -14.86
C GLN A 10 -11.69 14.76 -13.66
N LEU A 11 -11.60 15.65 -12.69
CA LEU A 11 -10.85 15.40 -11.47
C LEU A 11 -11.46 14.22 -10.69
N ALA A 12 -12.78 14.18 -10.59
CA ALA A 12 -13.47 13.08 -9.91
C ALA A 12 -13.19 11.75 -10.58
N LEU A 13 -13.16 11.73 -11.91
CA LEU A 13 -12.82 10.52 -12.65
C LEU A 13 -11.37 10.06 -12.39
N CYS A 14 -10.46 11.03 -12.29
CA CYS A 14 -9.08 10.72 -11.91
C CYS A 14 -9.01 10.15 -10.51
N ASP A 15 -9.74 10.73 -9.58
CA ASP A 15 -9.77 10.25 -8.20
C ASP A 15 -10.26 8.80 -8.13
N ASP A 16 -11.29 8.48 -8.92
CA ASP A 16 -11.81 7.12 -8.99
C ASP A 16 -10.73 6.13 -9.45
N LYS A 17 -9.95 6.52 -10.45
CA LYS A 17 -8.84 5.70 -10.92
C LYS A 17 -7.79 5.49 -9.84
N ILE A 18 -7.50 6.52 -9.07
CA ILE A 18 -6.54 6.42 -7.96
C ILE A 18 -7.06 5.46 -6.91
N ILE A 19 -8.33 5.58 -6.54
CA ILE A 19 -8.95 4.70 -5.56
C ILE A 19 -8.88 3.25 -6.02
N ASP A 20 -9.26 2.99 -7.25
CA ASP A 20 -9.24 1.65 -7.82
C ASP A 20 -7.81 1.08 -7.86
N ALA A 21 -6.85 1.90 -8.26
CA ALA A 21 -5.46 1.50 -8.31
C ALA A 21 -4.90 1.19 -6.93
N LEU A 22 -5.26 1.99 -5.93
CA LEU A 22 -4.82 1.76 -4.55
C LEU A 22 -5.44 0.49 -3.97
N ALA A 23 -6.71 0.23 -4.25
CA ALA A 23 -7.36 -0.99 -3.81
C ALA A 23 -6.69 -2.22 -4.44
N GLU A 24 -6.40 -2.17 -5.73
CA GLU A 24 -5.71 -3.23 -6.43
C GLU A 24 -4.30 -3.46 -5.85
N ARG A 25 -3.58 -2.37 -5.63
CA ARG A 25 -2.24 -2.44 -5.06
C ARG A 25 -2.26 -3.07 -3.68
N SER A 26 -3.22 -2.69 -2.85
CA SER A 26 -3.37 -3.24 -1.51
C SER A 26 -3.64 -4.75 -1.54
N GLY A 27 -4.48 -5.19 -2.47
CA GLY A 27 -4.73 -6.62 -2.66
C GLY A 27 -3.48 -7.38 -3.09
N ILE A 28 -2.65 -6.77 -3.91
CA ILE A 28 -1.39 -7.37 -4.32
C ILE A 28 -0.42 -7.47 -3.14
N VAL A 29 -0.37 -6.43 -2.30
CA VAL A 29 0.45 -6.45 -1.09
C VAL A 29 0.04 -7.61 -0.19
N GLU A 30 -1.25 -7.84 -0.02
CA GLU A 30 -1.75 -8.96 0.77
C GLU A 30 -1.32 -10.31 0.18
N ARG A 31 -1.35 -10.43 -1.13
CA ARG A 31 -0.90 -11.66 -1.81
C ARG A 31 0.59 -11.89 -1.64
N ILE A 32 1.37 -10.83 -1.70
CA ILE A 32 2.82 -10.92 -1.47
C ILE A 32 3.08 -11.39 -0.05
N MET A 33 2.35 -10.85 0.91
CA MET A 33 2.50 -11.22 2.31
C MET A 33 2.16 -12.69 2.54
N ALA A 34 1.07 -13.14 1.96
CA ALA A 34 0.67 -14.54 2.04
C ALA A 34 1.70 -15.48 1.42
N TYR A 35 2.27 -15.08 0.30
CA TYR A 35 3.33 -15.84 -0.36
C TYR A 35 4.56 -15.96 0.54
N LYS A 36 4.97 -14.83 1.14
CA LYS A 36 6.14 -14.84 2.03
C LYS A 36 5.94 -15.75 3.23
N GLU A 37 4.75 -15.74 3.80
CA GLU A 37 4.45 -16.61 4.94
C GLU A 37 4.45 -18.07 4.54
N GLU A 38 3.86 -18.38 3.39
CA GLU A 38 3.81 -19.76 2.91
C GLU A 38 5.20 -20.35 2.69
N TYR A 39 6.13 -19.55 2.16
CA TYR A 39 7.47 -20.01 1.83
C TYR A 39 8.52 -19.61 2.86
N GLY A 40 8.10 -19.11 4.00
CA GLY A 40 9.01 -18.75 5.08
C GLY A 40 9.99 -17.65 4.74
N MET A 41 9.59 -16.73 3.88
CA MET A 41 10.45 -15.63 3.46
C MET A 41 10.40 -14.48 4.45
N PRO A 42 11.49 -13.70 4.56
CA PRO A 42 11.50 -12.52 5.43
C PRO A 42 10.43 -11.51 5.02
N ILE A 43 9.74 -10.96 5.99
CA ILE A 43 8.72 -9.95 5.74
C ILE A 43 9.34 -8.65 5.27
N LEU A 44 10.39 -8.20 5.98
CA LEU A 44 11.11 -7.00 5.60
C LEU A 44 12.22 -7.35 4.63
N GLN A 45 12.19 -6.73 3.47
CA GLN A 45 13.20 -6.89 2.44
C GLN A 45 13.69 -5.51 2.02
N PRO A 46 14.69 -4.97 2.72
CA PRO A 46 15.18 -3.60 2.45
C PRO A 46 15.63 -3.38 1.01
N ARG A 47 16.21 -4.40 0.38
CA ARG A 47 16.63 -4.29 -1.01
C ARG A 47 15.45 -4.06 -1.94
N GLN A 48 14.32 -4.70 -1.64
CA GLN A 48 13.12 -4.54 -2.45
C GLN A 48 12.52 -3.16 -2.28
N GLU A 49 12.53 -2.63 -1.06
CA GLU A 49 12.07 -1.27 -0.80
C GLU A 49 12.93 -0.26 -1.55
N GLU A 50 14.24 -0.43 -1.51
CA GLU A 50 15.17 0.44 -2.19
C GLU A 50 14.97 0.39 -3.70
N LYS A 51 14.75 -0.80 -4.23
CA LYS A 51 14.49 -1.01 -5.65
C LYS A 51 13.22 -0.30 -6.10
N GLN A 52 12.16 -0.38 -5.31
CA GLN A 52 10.91 0.30 -5.60
C GLN A 52 11.07 1.82 -5.57
N LYS A 53 11.79 2.31 -4.59
CA LYS A 53 12.05 3.73 -4.45
C LYS A 53 12.79 4.26 -5.67
N LYS A 54 13.83 3.56 -6.11
CA LYS A 54 14.57 3.94 -7.29
C LYS A 54 13.72 3.92 -8.55
N ARG A 55 12.86 2.93 -8.67
CA ARG A 55 11.96 2.82 -9.82
C ARG A 55 11.00 4.01 -9.88
N ILE A 56 10.47 4.41 -8.73
CA ILE A 56 9.56 5.55 -8.66
C ILE A 56 10.32 6.85 -8.99
N GLU A 57 11.51 7.01 -8.46
CA GLU A 57 12.34 8.18 -8.75
C GLU A 57 12.63 8.28 -10.24
N GLU A 58 12.98 7.17 -10.87
CA GLU A 58 13.26 7.12 -12.29
C GLU A 58 12.02 7.46 -13.11
N LYS A 59 10.88 6.92 -12.72
CA LYS A 59 9.60 7.18 -13.38
C LYS A 59 9.24 8.66 -13.33
N LEU A 60 9.57 9.32 -12.24
CA LEU A 60 9.22 10.72 -12.00
C LEU A 60 10.27 11.70 -12.52
N LYS A 61 11.33 11.21 -13.11
CA LYS A 61 12.39 12.05 -13.63
C LYS A 61 11.83 13.00 -14.69
N GLY A 62 12.02 14.29 -14.49
CA GLY A 62 11.50 15.31 -15.38
C GLY A 62 10.01 15.59 -15.21
N ASN A 63 9.35 14.97 -14.26
CA ASN A 63 7.95 15.21 -14.00
C ASN A 63 7.78 16.49 -13.18
N LYS A 64 6.90 17.37 -13.63
CA LYS A 64 6.61 18.62 -12.95
C LYS A 64 6.10 18.43 -11.53
N TYR A 65 5.41 17.33 -11.26
CA TYR A 65 4.79 17.04 -9.97
C TYR A 65 5.58 16.01 -9.17
N LYS A 66 6.87 15.89 -9.44
CA LYS A 66 7.73 14.88 -8.82
C LYS A 66 7.62 14.88 -7.30
N GLU A 67 7.76 16.04 -6.68
CA GLU A 67 7.77 16.14 -5.22
C GLU A 67 6.44 15.71 -4.61
N GLU A 68 5.35 16.21 -5.18
CA GLU A 68 4.02 15.89 -4.70
C GLU A 68 3.71 14.39 -4.85
N ILE A 69 4.09 13.82 -5.97
CA ILE A 69 3.86 12.39 -6.21
C ILE A 69 4.72 11.52 -5.29
N GLN A 70 5.97 11.90 -5.08
CA GLN A 70 6.84 11.18 -4.14
C GLN A 70 6.29 11.21 -2.73
N ASP A 71 5.73 12.33 -2.33
CA ASP A 71 5.12 12.48 -1.01
C ASP A 71 3.94 11.52 -0.85
N VAL A 72 3.09 11.45 -1.86
CA VAL A 72 1.97 10.52 -1.86
C VAL A 72 2.45 9.07 -1.80
N PHE A 73 3.50 8.73 -2.56
CA PHE A 73 4.02 7.37 -2.53
C PHE A 73 4.66 7.01 -1.19
N SER A 74 5.21 7.97 -0.47
CA SER A 74 5.66 7.73 0.89
C SER A 74 4.50 7.29 1.78
N CYS A 75 3.35 7.92 1.65
CA CYS A 75 2.14 7.53 2.36
C CYS A 75 1.66 6.14 1.94
N ILE A 76 1.68 5.87 0.65
CA ILE A 76 1.27 4.57 0.11
C ILE A 76 2.15 3.46 0.68
N GLN A 77 3.45 3.69 0.74
CA GLN A 77 4.39 2.71 1.28
C GLN A 77 4.17 2.48 2.77
N LYS A 78 3.90 3.54 3.54
CA LYS A 78 3.54 3.42 4.94
C LYS A 78 2.27 2.59 5.12
N ASN A 79 1.28 2.84 4.28
CA ASN A 79 0.03 2.09 4.32
C ASN A 79 0.23 0.63 3.95
N SER A 80 1.13 0.34 3.03
CA SER A 80 1.49 -1.04 2.69
C SER A 80 2.04 -1.78 3.91
N LYS A 81 2.90 -1.12 4.67
CA LYS A 81 3.45 -1.70 5.90
C LYS A 81 2.37 -1.92 6.94
N ARG A 82 1.40 -1.02 7.04
CA ARG A 82 0.26 -1.18 7.93
C ARG A 82 -0.58 -2.40 7.55
N ILE A 83 -0.82 -2.58 6.27
CA ILE A 83 -1.56 -3.74 5.77
C ILE A 83 -0.82 -5.03 6.12
N GLN A 84 0.49 -5.06 5.91
CA GLN A 84 1.32 -6.21 6.24
C GLN A 84 1.30 -6.50 7.73
N ALA A 85 1.43 -5.47 8.56
CA ALA A 85 1.43 -5.62 10.01
C ALA A 85 0.09 -6.15 10.51
N ARG A 86 -1.00 -5.65 9.96
CA ARG A 86 -2.35 -6.09 10.33
C ARG A 86 -2.57 -7.54 9.93
N GLN A 87 -2.15 -7.91 8.75
CA GLN A 87 -2.28 -9.28 8.25
C GLN A 87 -1.45 -10.24 9.08
N LEU A 88 -0.25 -9.84 9.45
CA LEU A 88 0.62 -10.63 10.31
C LEU A 88 0.02 -10.81 11.70
N PHE A 89 -0.60 -9.76 12.23
CA PHE A 89 -1.26 -9.82 13.53
C PHE A 89 -2.41 -10.82 13.50
N ASP A 90 -3.24 -10.76 12.46
CA ASP A 90 -4.36 -11.68 12.30
C ASP A 90 -3.88 -13.13 12.19
N TYR A 91 -2.81 -13.35 11.46
CA TYR A 91 -2.20 -14.66 11.31
C TYR A 91 -1.73 -15.20 12.66
N ASN A 92 -1.06 -14.36 13.45
CA ASN A 92 -0.58 -14.75 14.77
C ASN A 92 -1.71 -15.08 15.72
N ILE A 93 -2.81 -14.36 15.63
CA ILE A 93 -4.00 -14.64 16.43
C ILE A 93 -4.54 -16.03 16.09
N VAL A 94 -4.56 -16.37 14.83
CA VAL A 94 -5.02 -17.69 14.40
C VAL A 94 -4.12 -18.79 14.97
N LEU A 95 -2.81 -18.59 14.95
CA LEU A 95 -1.85 -19.57 15.46
C LEU A 95 -1.95 -19.78 16.96
N ILE A 96 -2.17 -18.73 17.69
CA ILE A 96 -2.24 -18.76 19.14
C ILE A 96 -3.59 -18.24 19.63
N GLY A 97 -4.61 -18.45 18.82
CA GLY A 97 -5.87 -17.77 18.95
C GLY A 97 -6.50 -17.81 20.34
N PHE A 98 -6.50 -18.97 20.95
CA PHE A 98 -7.11 -19.09 22.26
C PHE A 98 -6.42 -18.19 23.29
N MET A 99 -5.11 -18.04 23.19
CA MET A 99 -4.36 -17.14 24.06
C MET A 99 -4.58 -15.69 23.68
N GLY A 100 -4.51 -15.43 22.40
CA GLY A 100 -4.72 -14.11 21.87
C GLY A 100 -6.09 -13.57 22.21
N ALA A 101 -7.10 -14.41 22.10
CA ALA A 101 -8.47 -14.01 22.38
C ALA A 101 -8.62 -13.57 23.83
N GLY A 102 -8.04 -14.32 24.73
CA GLY A 102 -8.12 -13.98 26.14
C GLY A 102 -7.47 -12.66 26.46
N LYS A 103 -6.34 -12.41 25.86
CA LYS A 103 -5.57 -11.20 26.14
C LYS A 103 -6.06 -10.00 25.36
N SER A 104 -6.59 -10.21 24.21
CA SER A 104 -7.02 -9.11 23.36
C SER A 104 -8.16 -8.33 23.95
N THR A 105 -8.80 -8.84 24.95
CA THR A 105 -9.88 -8.12 25.63
C THR A 105 -9.36 -7.02 26.53
N VAL A 106 -8.12 -7.02 26.81
CA VAL A 106 -7.50 -6.05 27.67
C VAL A 106 -7.47 -4.67 27.05
#